data_35220edb6d4f708fa60110291ee85690
#
_entry.id   35220edb6d4f708fa60110291ee85690
#
_cell.length_a   1.000
_cell.length_b   1.000
_cell.length_c   1.000
_cell.angle_alpha   90.00
_cell.angle_beta   90.00
_cell.angle_gamma   90.00
#
_symmetry.space_group_name_H-M   'P 1'
#
loop_
_entity.id
_entity.type
_entity.pdbx_description
1 polymer ?
#
loop_
_entity_poly.entity_id
_entity_poly.type
_entity_poly.pdbx_seq_one_letter_code
_entity_poly.pdbx_strand_id
1 'polypeptide(L)'
;MGYARRPTRYRPQRLEDAVNAIAEHTAEDDEGALRCYRHPNTPTRLRCNRCERPICTQCAIPTSVGLRCPECARGPVPVVYQTDSATVARAIVGGLVVALGVGVAWGLLNTLGLGPRPAYDWGFWFSLILGFGVAESVSFLAKRRRGPTLQAIAIVCVLLGFAISRVTIGVRLLGTFDAARLPNLLQGIQPPTLLVTVLFVGLACLVAWRRFR
;
A
#
# COMPACT_ATOMS: atom_id res chain seq x y z
N MET A 1 39.94 42.76 -23.92
CA MET A 1 39.97 41.72 -24.95
C MET A 1 38.51 41.40 -25.35
N GLY A 2 38.10 42.02 -26.49
CA GLY A 2 36.72 41.92 -26.98
C GLY A 2 36.56 40.71 -27.90
N TYR A 3 35.70 39.81 -27.53
CA TYR A 3 35.25 38.68 -28.39
C TYR A 3 34.23 39.25 -29.39
N ALA A 4 34.68 39.59 -30.58
CA ALA A 4 33.81 39.93 -31.70
C ALA A 4 33.11 38.63 -32.19
N ARG A 5 31.82 38.47 -31.85
CA ARG A 5 30.94 37.41 -32.43
C ARG A 5 30.78 37.73 -33.93
N ARG A 6 31.33 36.90 -34.79
CA ARG A 6 31.03 36.93 -36.22
C ARG A 6 29.55 36.59 -36.42
N PRO A 7 28.76 37.39 -37.16
CA PRO A 7 27.40 37.01 -37.50
C PRO A 7 27.48 35.80 -38.43
N THR A 8 26.95 34.66 -37.98
CA THR A 8 26.68 33.50 -38.83
C THR A 8 25.64 33.91 -39.84
N ARG A 9 26.05 34.12 -41.10
CA ARG A 9 25.08 34.33 -42.20
C ARG A 9 24.19 33.11 -42.28
N TYR A 10 22.91 33.31 -41.90
CA TYR A 10 21.85 32.37 -42.11
C TYR A 10 21.73 32.07 -43.60
N ARG A 11 22.01 30.82 -43.99
CA ARG A 11 21.90 30.34 -45.38
C ARG A 11 20.55 29.61 -45.48
N PRO A 12 19.53 30.17 -46.19
CA PRO A 12 18.23 29.54 -46.32
C PRO A 12 18.28 28.14 -46.96
N GLN A 13 19.21 27.92 -47.91
CA GLN A 13 19.41 26.61 -48.55
C GLN A 13 19.66 25.45 -47.56
N ARG A 14 20.38 25.68 -46.48
CA ARG A 14 20.63 24.66 -45.47
C ARG A 14 19.38 24.22 -44.71
N LEU A 15 18.38 25.08 -44.63
CA LEU A 15 17.07 24.75 -44.01
C LEU A 15 16.22 23.92 -44.96
N GLU A 16 16.23 24.25 -46.24
CA GLU A 16 15.49 23.49 -47.27
C GLU A 16 16.09 22.08 -47.39
N ASP A 17 17.42 21.95 -47.42
CA ASP A 17 18.10 20.67 -47.43
C ASP A 17 17.78 19.84 -46.17
N ALA A 18 17.71 20.46 -44.99
CA ALA A 18 17.36 19.79 -43.74
C ALA A 18 15.87 19.36 -43.69
N VAL A 19 14.98 20.20 -44.22
CA VAL A 19 13.55 19.88 -44.30
C VAL A 19 13.33 18.73 -45.30
N ASN A 20 14.00 18.74 -46.45
CA ASN A 20 13.90 17.66 -47.42
C ASN A 20 14.47 16.35 -46.88
N ALA A 21 15.62 16.39 -46.19
CA ALA A 21 16.19 15.20 -45.53
C ALA A 21 15.27 14.63 -44.44
N ILE A 22 14.59 15.49 -43.67
CA ILE A 22 13.59 15.06 -42.70
C ILE A 22 12.36 14.45 -43.40
N ALA A 23 11.93 15.04 -44.51
CA ALA A 23 10.79 14.55 -45.28
C ALA A 23 11.07 13.18 -45.91
N GLU A 24 12.25 13.00 -46.46
CA GLU A 24 12.70 11.70 -47.01
C GLU A 24 12.79 10.64 -45.90
N HIS A 25 13.37 10.99 -44.74
CA HIS A 25 13.48 10.07 -43.60
C HIS A 25 12.12 9.70 -43.00
N THR A 26 11.17 10.64 -43.01
CA THR A 26 9.78 10.35 -42.54
C THR A 26 9.02 9.50 -43.57
N ALA A 27 9.29 9.59 -44.85
CA ALA A 27 8.66 8.78 -45.87
C ALA A 27 9.15 7.32 -45.86
N GLU A 28 10.45 7.10 -45.70
CA GLU A 28 11.04 5.75 -45.53
C GLU A 28 10.54 5.09 -44.22
N ASP A 29 10.39 5.87 -43.17
CA ASP A 29 9.85 5.44 -41.90
C ASP A 29 8.37 4.98 -41.94
N ASP A 30 7.59 5.46 -42.89
CA ASP A 30 6.17 5.12 -43.03
C ASP A 30 5.96 3.78 -43.78
N GLU A 31 6.89 3.38 -44.67
CA GLU A 31 6.82 2.08 -45.34
C GLU A 31 7.06 0.90 -44.41
N GLY A 32 7.79 1.09 -43.30
CA GLY A 32 7.99 0.10 -42.24
C GLY A 32 7.04 0.20 -41.06
N ALA A 33 6.15 1.21 -41.02
CA ALA A 33 5.29 1.45 -39.89
C ALA A 33 4.17 0.39 -39.79
N LEU A 34 4.12 -0.28 -38.65
CA LEU A 34 3.05 -1.22 -38.34
C LEU A 34 1.73 -0.46 -38.19
N ARG A 35 0.60 -1.08 -38.51
CA ARG A 35 -0.72 -0.50 -38.33
C ARG A 35 -1.36 -1.02 -37.06
N CYS A 36 -2.06 -0.13 -36.32
CA CYS A 36 -2.76 -0.51 -35.10
C CYS A 36 -3.79 -1.61 -35.39
N TYR A 37 -3.79 -2.67 -34.58
CA TYR A 37 -4.69 -3.82 -34.79
C TYR A 37 -6.18 -3.46 -34.72
N ARG A 38 -6.56 -2.35 -34.03
CA ARG A 38 -7.94 -1.83 -33.97
C ARG A 38 -8.22 -0.69 -34.95
N HIS A 39 -7.19 0.03 -35.34
CA HIS A 39 -7.29 1.19 -36.22
C HIS A 39 -6.34 1.00 -37.41
N PRO A 40 -6.76 0.24 -38.43
CA PRO A 40 -5.87 -0.14 -39.55
C PRO A 40 -5.33 1.05 -40.34
N ASN A 41 -5.97 2.21 -40.24
CA ASN A 41 -5.53 3.44 -40.90
C ASN A 41 -4.52 4.26 -40.09
N THR A 42 -4.18 3.84 -38.87
CA THR A 42 -3.27 4.59 -38.00
C THR A 42 -1.91 3.88 -37.94
N PRO A 43 -0.86 4.45 -38.54
CA PRO A 43 0.50 3.92 -38.42
C PRO A 43 0.97 4.03 -36.97
N THR A 44 1.74 3.05 -36.51
CA THR A 44 2.26 3.03 -35.15
C THR A 44 3.53 2.22 -35.05
N ARG A 45 4.43 2.64 -34.14
CA ARG A 45 5.61 1.91 -33.73
C ARG A 45 5.45 1.30 -32.32
N LEU A 46 4.31 1.59 -31.64
CA LEU A 46 4.04 1.08 -30.32
C LEU A 46 3.52 -0.36 -30.39
N ARG A 47 4.02 -1.21 -29.50
CA ARG A 47 3.58 -2.59 -29.34
C ARG A 47 3.09 -2.85 -27.91
N CYS A 48 2.12 -3.73 -27.78
CA CYS A 48 1.68 -4.21 -26.48
C CYS A 48 2.79 -5.04 -25.83
N ASN A 49 3.19 -4.69 -24.61
CA ASN A 49 4.24 -5.42 -23.86
C ASN A 49 3.86 -6.86 -23.47
N ARG A 50 2.62 -7.30 -23.71
CA ARG A 50 2.18 -8.67 -23.38
C ARG A 50 1.94 -9.56 -24.59
N CYS A 51 1.31 -9.04 -25.64
CA CYS A 51 0.93 -9.82 -26.83
C CYS A 51 1.60 -9.32 -28.10
N GLU A 52 2.49 -8.31 -28.02
CA GLU A 52 3.28 -7.70 -29.09
C GLU A 52 2.48 -7.12 -30.26
N ARG A 53 1.16 -7.11 -30.19
CA ARG A 53 0.30 -6.50 -31.22
C ARG A 53 0.59 -4.99 -31.33
N PRO A 54 0.64 -4.42 -32.54
CA PRO A 54 0.80 -2.99 -32.73
C PRO A 54 -0.40 -2.22 -32.21
N ILE A 55 -0.17 -1.16 -31.47
CA ILE A 55 -1.20 -0.33 -30.79
C ILE A 55 -0.90 1.14 -31.04
N CYS A 56 -1.90 1.93 -31.42
CA CYS A 56 -1.77 3.38 -31.53
C CYS A 56 -1.82 4.04 -30.12
N THR A 57 -1.50 5.33 -30.07
CA THR A 57 -1.53 6.12 -28.82
C THR A 57 -2.89 6.14 -28.14
N GLN A 58 -3.99 6.08 -28.92
CA GLN A 58 -5.36 6.00 -28.38
C GLN A 58 -5.68 4.63 -27.76
N CYS A 59 -5.06 3.55 -28.25
CA CYS A 59 -5.25 2.19 -27.73
C CYS A 59 -4.24 1.82 -26.66
N ALA A 60 -3.16 2.58 -26.49
CA ALA A 60 -2.11 2.31 -25.53
C ALA A 60 -2.54 2.68 -24.12
N ILE A 61 -2.72 1.69 -23.25
CA ILE A 61 -3.00 1.90 -21.83
C ILE A 61 -1.70 1.80 -21.05
N PRO A 62 -1.27 2.89 -20.36
CA PRO A 62 -0.06 2.86 -19.55
C PRO A 62 -0.26 1.98 -18.32
N THR A 63 0.69 1.10 -18.06
CA THR A 63 0.73 0.23 -16.88
C THR A 63 2.10 0.35 -16.23
N SER A 64 2.26 -0.14 -15.01
CA SER A 64 3.54 -0.13 -14.27
C SER A 64 4.69 -0.84 -14.99
N VAL A 65 4.38 -1.67 -15.99
CA VAL A 65 5.35 -2.46 -16.77
C VAL A 65 5.35 -2.10 -18.26
N GLY A 66 4.86 -0.91 -18.62
CA GLY A 66 4.85 -0.43 -20.01
C GLY A 66 3.44 -0.31 -20.61
N LEU A 67 3.38 -0.18 -21.94
CA LEU A 67 2.13 0.01 -22.67
C LEU A 67 1.45 -1.32 -22.97
N ARG A 68 0.14 -1.41 -22.73
CA ARG A 68 -0.68 -2.60 -23.03
C ARG A 68 -1.88 -2.23 -23.91
N CYS A 69 -2.31 -3.20 -24.72
CA CYS A 69 -3.58 -3.06 -25.44
C CYS A 69 -4.77 -3.17 -24.45
N PRO A 70 -5.97 -2.67 -24.81
CA PRO A 70 -7.14 -2.71 -23.93
C PRO A 70 -7.53 -4.12 -23.47
N GLU A 71 -7.29 -5.13 -24.28
CA GLU A 71 -7.57 -6.54 -23.94
C GLU A 71 -6.57 -7.07 -22.90
N CYS A 72 -5.29 -6.77 -23.07
CA CYS A 72 -4.25 -7.19 -22.13
C CYS A 72 -4.23 -6.35 -20.84
N ALA A 73 -4.69 -5.11 -20.89
CA ALA A 73 -4.82 -4.26 -19.71
C ALA A 73 -5.97 -4.70 -18.80
N ARG A 74 -7.05 -5.25 -19.38
CA ARG A 74 -8.16 -5.88 -18.64
C ARG A 74 -7.86 -7.31 -18.17
N GLY A 75 -6.63 -7.79 -18.42
CA GLY A 75 -6.21 -9.14 -18.02
C GLY A 75 -6.30 -9.36 -16.50
N PRO A 76 -6.26 -10.62 -16.05
CA PRO A 76 -6.43 -10.96 -14.64
C PRO A 76 -5.42 -10.21 -13.78
N VAL A 77 -5.93 -9.70 -12.66
CA VAL A 77 -5.12 -9.03 -11.63
C VAL A 77 -3.96 -9.96 -11.23
N PRO A 78 -2.73 -9.43 -11.07
CA PRO A 78 -1.59 -10.26 -10.65
C PRO A 78 -1.93 -11.11 -9.42
N VAL A 79 -1.47 -12.35 -9.39
CA VAL A 79 -1.77 -13.34 -8.33
C VAL A 79 -1.47 -12.80 -6.93
N VAL A 80 -0.52 -11.87 -6.80
CA VAL A 80 -0.15 -11.20 -5.53
C VAL A 80 -1.32 -10.41 -4.94
N TYR A 81 -2.22 -9.88 -5.79
CA TYR A 81 -3.39 -9.10 -5.37
C TYR A 81 -4.69 -9.90 -5.39
N GLN A 82 -4.64 -11.16 -5.81
CA GLN A 82 -5.79 -12.05 -5.74
C GLN A 82 -5.90 -12.61 -4.32
N THR A 83 -6.89 -12.16 -3.58
CA THR A 83 -7.21 -12.69 -2.24
C THR A 83 -8.34 -13.69 -2.37
N ASP A 84 -8.02 -14.95 -2.20
CA ASP A 84 -8.99 -16.03 -2.09
C ASP A 84 -9.62 -16.02 -0.68
N SER A 85 -10.89 -16.44 -0.56
CA SER A 85 -11.65 -16.51 0.70
C SER A 85 -10.92 -17.30 1.79
N ALA A 86 -10.30 -18.42 1.41
CA ALA A 86 -9.50 -19.22 2.34
C ALA A 86 -8.26 -18.47 2.85
N THR A 87 -7.65 -17.63 2.02
CA THR A 87 -6.50 -16.79 2.42
C THR A 87 -6.94 -15.71 3.39
N VAL A 88 -8.09 -15.08 3.12
CA VAL A 88 -8.70 -14.07 4.01
C VAL A 88 -9.03 -14.68 5.36
N ALA A 89 -9.69 -15.85 5.39
CA ALA A 89 -10.02 -16.55 6.62
C ALA A 89 -8.78 -16.88 7.48
N ARG A 90 -7.72 -17.39 6.87
CA ARG A 90 -6.46 -17.67 7.57
C ARG A 90 -5.81 -16.39 8.12
N ALA A 91 -5.86 -15.30 7.36
CA ALA A 91 -5.33 -14.00 7.77
C ALA A 91 -6.09 -13.46 9.00
N ILE A 92 -7.44 -13.59 9.00
CA ILE A 92 -8.28 -13.20 10.14
C ILE A 92 -7.93 -14.05 11.37
N VAL A 93 -7.88 -15.36 11.23
CA VAL A 93 -7.56 -16.26 12.36
C VAL A 93 -6.19 -15.91 12.94
N GLY A 94 -5.16 -15.74 12.10
CA GLY A 94 -3.82 -15.40 12.58
C GLY A 94 -3.76 -14.05 13.27
N GLY A 95 -4.42 -13.04 12.71
CA GLY A 95 -4.51 -11.72 13.32
C GLY A 95 -5.21 -11.74 14.67
N LEU A 96 -6.34 -12.48 14.77
CA LEU A 96 -7.09 -12.62 16.01
C LEU A 96 -6.32 -13.38 17.11
N VAL A 97 -5.61 -14.45 16.76
CA VAL A 97 -4.81 -15.22 17.74
C VAL A 97 -3.74 -14.33 18.36
N VAL A 98 -3.04 -13.54 17.55
CA VAL A 98 -2.03 -12.60 18.07
C VAL A 98 -2.67 -11.46 18.86
N ALA A 99 -3.77 -10.89 18.36
CA ALA A 99 -4.49 -9.81 19.05
C ALA A 99 -5.00 -10.25 20.44
N LEU A 100 -5.58 -11.45 20.53
CA LEU A 100 -6.03 -12.05 21.80
C LEU A 100 -4.84 -12.33 22.71
N GLY A 101 -3.82 -13.03 22.22
CA GLY A 101 -2.67 -13.43 23.04
C GLY A 101 -1.92 -12.23 23.61
N VAL A 102 -1.57 -11.27 22.76
CA VAL A 102 -0.83 -10.06 23.17
C VAL A 102 -1.73 -9.14 24.02
N GLY A 103 -3.01 -8.97 23.65
CA GLY A 103 -3.95 -8.13 24.39
C GLY A 103 -4.21 -8.63 25.81
N VAL A 104 -4.46 -9.93 25.97
CA VAL A 104 -4.65 -10.56 27.31
C VAL A 104 -3.35 -10.54 28.10
N ALA A 105 -2.22 -10.92 27.51
CA ALA A 105 -0.93 -10.91 28.19
C ALA A 105 -0.59 -9.52 28.74
N TRP A 106 -0.81 -8.49 27.94
CA TRP A 106 -0.62 -7.10 28.37
C TRP A 106 -1.55 -6.70 29.51
N GLY A 107 -2.82 -7.04 29.39
CA GLY A 107 -3.81 -6.78 30.44
C GLY A 107 -3.42 -7.44 31.76
N LEU A 108 -2.96 -8.70 31.74
CA LEU A 108 -2.49 -9.43 32.90
C LEU A 108 -1.22 -8.82 33.51
N LEU A 109 -0.22 -8.51 32.70
CA LEU A 109 1.04 -7.89 33.16
C LEU A 109 0.78 -6.59 33.92
N ASN A 110 -0.14 -5.76 33.42
CA ASN A 110 -0.51 -4.51 34.09
C ASN A 110 -1.23 -4.77 35.42
N THR A 111 -2.14 -5.75 35.46
CA THR A 111 -2.95 -6.03 36.68
C THR A 111 -2.17 -6.77 37.75
N LEU A 112 -1.16 -7.57 37.38
CA LEU A 112 -0.29 -8.26 38.33
C LEU A 112 0.83 -7.35 38.87
N GLY A 113 0.91 -6.10 38.41
CA GLY A 113 1.96 -5.16 38.83
C GLY A 113 3.36 -5.54 38.36
N LEU A 114 3.46 -6.50 37.44
CA LEU A 114 4.73 -6.96 36.85
C LEU A 114 5.21 -6.00 35.74
N GLY A 115 4.36 -5.06 35.33
CA GLY A 115 4.75 -4.02 34.40
C GLY A 115 5.55 -2.92 35.08
N PRO A 116 6.60 -2.38 34.44
CA PRO A 116 7.36 -1.28 35.03
C PRO A 116 6.49 -0.02 35.18
N ARG A 117 6.80 0.76 36.17
CA ARG A 117 6.15 2.04 36.44
C ARG A 117 7.12 3.17 36.07
N PRO A 118 6.67 4.21 35.36
CA PRO A 118 5.30 4.47 34.94
C PRO A 118 4.87 3.68 33.67
N ALA A 119 3.62 3.22 33.69
CA ALA A 119 3.06 2.32 32.67
C ALA A 119 3.02 2.89 31.23
N TYR A 120 3.18 4.20 31.05
CA TYR A 120 3.15 4.85 29.72
C TYR A 120 4.40 4.52 28.88
N ASP A 121 5.57 4.33 29.48
CA ASP A 121 6.79 4.02 28.73
C ASP A 121 6.72 2.65 28.03
N TRP A 122 5.95 1.73 28.60
CA TRP A 122 5.77 0.40 28.07
C TRP A 122 4.59 0.29 27.09
N GLY A 123 3.68 1.25 27.08
CA GLY A 123 2.61 1.34 26.08
C GLY A 123 3.17 1.43 24.65
N PHE A 124 4.32 2.08 24.48
CA PHE A 124 5.06 2.13 23.23
C PHE A 124 5.48 0.72 22.76
N TRP A 125 6.17 -0.02 23.62
CA TRP A 125 6.61 -1.39 23.30
C TRP A 125 5.46 -2.34 23.03
N PHE A 126 4.40 -2.25 23.84
CA PHE A 126 3.18 -3.01 23.61
C PHE A 126 2.57 -2.72 22.24
N SER A 127 2.46 -1.47 21.85
CA SER A 127 1.89 -1.10 20.56
C SER A 127 2.74 -1.60 19.40
N LEU A 128 4.06 -1.56 19.51
CA LEU A 128 4.97 -2.12 18.51
C LEU A 128 4.83 -3.64 18.40
N ILE A 129 4.84 -4.35 19.53
CA ILE A 129 4.70 -5.82 19.56
C ILE A 129 3.35 -6.22 18.97
N LEU A 130 2.27 -5.53 19.34
CA LEU A 130 0.94 -5.80 18.83
C LEU A 130 0.87 -5.52 17.32
N GLY A 131 1.30 -4.33 16.88
CA GLY A 131 1.24 -3.92 15.48
C GLY A 131 2.10 -4.81 14.58
N PHE A 132 3.34 -5.08 14.98
CA PHE A 132 4.25 -5.94 14.23
C PHE A 132 3.80 -7.41 14.26
N GLY A 133 3.43 -7.93 15.42
CA GLY A 133 2.96 -9.31 15.60
C GLY A 133 1.72 -9.62 14.75
N VAL A 134 0.72 -8.74 14.77
CA VAL A 134 -0.48 -8.86 13.94
C VAL A 134 -0.11 -8.78 12.46
N ALA A 135 0.69 -7.78 12.05
CA ALA A 135 1.07 -7.60 10.66
C ALA A 135 1.85 -8.81 10.12
N GLU A 136 2.78 -9.37 10.92
CA GLU A 136 3.57 -10.52 10.50
C GLU A 136 2.75 -11.80 10.44
N SER A 137 1.85 -12.05 11.41
CA SER A 137 0.97 -13.22 11.41
C SER A 137 -0.01 -13.20 10.24
N VAL A 138 -0.63 -12.06 9.96
CA VAL A 138 -1.52 -11.87 8.81
C VAL A 138 -0.73 -12.06 7.50
N SER A 139 0.48 -11.49 7.38
CA SER A 139 1.32 -11.62 6.20
C SER A 139 1.77 -13.06 5.95
N PHE A 140 2.16 -13.77 7.01
CA PHE A 140 2.60 -15.17 6.93
C PHE A 140 1.46 -16.09 6.49
N LEU A 141 0.30 -16.01 7.13
CA LEU A 141 -0.87 -16.83 6.81
C LEU A 141 -1.52 -16.46 5.48
N ALA A 142 -1.40 -15.20 5.05
CA ALA A 142 -1.79 -14.77 3.71
C ALA A 142 -0.77 -15.14 2.61
N LYS A 143 0.27 -15.96 2.91
CA LYS A 143 1.32 -16.33 1.97
C LYS A 143 1.99 -15.12 1.31
N ARG A 144 2.27 -14.09 2.11
CA ARG A 144 2.86 -12.80 1.69
C ARG A 144 2.11 -12.08 0.57
N ARG A 145 0.83 -12.34 0.42
CA ARG A 145 -0.03 -11.57 -0.49
C ARG A 145 -0.21 -10.15 0.04
N ARG A 146 -0.48 -9.22 -0.86
CA ARG A 146 -0.68 -7.80 -0.54
C ARG A 146 -2.06 -7.36 -1.02
N GLY A 147 -2.62 -6.33 -0.39
CA GLY A 147 -3.89 -5.77 -0.83
C GLY A 147 -4.61 -5.00 0.26
N PRO A 148 -5.56 -4.13 -0.12
CA PRO A 148 -6.30 -3.30 0.82
C PRO A 148 -7.14 -4.12 1.81
N THR A 149 -7.62 -5.29 1.40
CA THR A 149 -8.38 -6.21 2.28
C THR A 149 -7.54 -6.69 3.46
N LEU A 150 -6.27 -7.08 3.22
CA LEU A 150 -5.37 -7.54 4.27
C LEU A 150 -4.94 -6.37 5.17
N GLN A 151 -4.80 -5.16 4.63
CA GLN A 151 -4.57 -3.95 5.43
C GLN A 151 -5.73 -3.70 6.41
N ALA A 152 -6.96 -3.76 5.92
CA ALA A 152 -8.16 -3.56 6.76
C ALA A 152 -8.24 -4.61 7.86
N ILE A 153 -8.00 -5.90 7.55
CA ILE A 153 -7.98 -6.99 8.52
C ILE A 153 -6.93 -6.73 9.61
N ALA A 154 -5.71 -6.38 9.22
CA ALA A 154 -4.64 -6.11 10.17
C ALA A 154 -4.96 -4.94 11.10
N ILE A 155 -5.51 -3.85 10.58
CA ILE A 155 -5.94 -2.69 11.39
C ILE A 155 -7.05 -3.08 12.38
N VAL A 156 -8.07 -3.80 11.92
CA VAL A 156 -9.15 -4.26 12.78
C VAL A 156 -8.63 -5.16 13.90
N CYS A 157 -7.72 -6.11 13.58
CA CYS A 157 -7.11 -6.97 14.60
C CYS A 157 -6.28 -6.19 15.63
N VAL A 158 -5.53 -5.15 15.21
CA VAL A 158 -4.80 -4.26 16.13
C VAL A 158 -5.74 -3.54 17.08
N LEU A 159 -6.84 -2.97 16.55
CA LEU A 159 -7.84 -2.28 17.36
C LEU A 159 -8.52 -3.23 18.35
N LEU A 160 -8.86 -4.46 17.92
CA LEU A 160 -9.40 -5.50 18.80
C LEU A 160 -8.41 -5.90 19.88
N GLY A 161 -7.14 -6.11 19.57
CA GLY A 161 -6.12 -6.43 20.57
C GLY A 161 -5.96 -5.34 21.61
N PHE A 162 -6.04 -4.08 21.21
CA PHE A 162 -6.04 -2.96 22.13
C PHE A 162 -7.32 -2.95 23.01
N ALA A 163 -8.50 -3.13 22.43
CA ALA A 163 -9.77 -3.21 23.18
C ALA A 163 -9.74 -4.35 24.19
N ILE A 164 -9.25 -5.54 23.81
CA ILE A 164 -9.12 -6.70 24.70
C ILE A 164 -8.20 -6.37 25.89
N SER A 165 -7.07 -5.70 25.67
CA SER A 165 -6.18 -5.30 26.76
C SER A 165 -6.89 -4.38 27.77
N ARG A 166 -7.70 -3.46 27.30
CA ARG A 166 -8.50 -2.55 28.16
C ARG A 166 -9.58 -3.29 28.93
N VAL A 167 -10.29 -4.20 28.28
CA VAL A 167 -11.32 -5.04 28.92
C VAL A 167 -10.68 -5.93 29.98
N THR A 168 -9.53 -6.55 29.71
CA THR A 168 -8.83 -7.41 30.68
C THR A 168 -8.43 -6.63 31.93
N ILE A 169 -7.89 -5.42 31.76
CA ILE A 169 -7.58 -4.52 32.89
C ILE A 169 -8.84 -4.19 33.67
N GLY A 170 -9.93 -3.83 32.98
CA GLY A 170 -11.20 -3.46 33.61
C GLY A 170 -11.81 -4.60 34.41
N VAL A 171 -11.88 -5.80 33.83
CA VAL A 171 -12.42 -6.99 34.51
C VAL A 171 -11.64 -7.33 35.77
N ARG A 172 -10.30 -7.22 35.73
CA ARG A 172 -9.44 -7.50 36.87
C ARG A 172 -9.56 -6.46 37.99
N LEU A 173 -9.72 -5.18 37.65
CA LEU A 173 -9.83 -4.10 38.62
C LEU A 173 -11.24 -4.04 39.28
N LEU A 174 -12.29 -4.41 38.53
CA LEU A 174 -13.67 -4.33 38.98
C LEU A 174 -14.22 -5.67 39.49
N GLY A 175 -13.48 -6.77 39.32
CA GLY A 175 -13.89 -8.11 39.76
C GLY A 175 -15.02 -8.76 38.94
N THR A 176 -15.74 -7.98 38.13
CA THR A 176 -16.86 -8.46 37.28
C THR A 176 -16.89 -7.69 35.99
N PHE A 177 -17.34 -8.36 34.92
CA PHE A 177 -17.62 -7.70 33.64
C PHE A 177 -19.03 -7.04 33.76
N ASP A 178 -19.06 -5.75 34.01
CA ASP A 178 -20.29 -4.97 34.02
C ASP A 178 -20.25 -4.01 32.81
N ALA A 179 -21.08 -4.33 31.79
CA ALA A 179 -21.20 -3.53 30.60
C ALA A 179 -21.66 -2.09 30.88
N ALA A 180 -22.40 -1.87 31.95
CA ALA A 180 -22.85 -0.53 32.35
C ALA A 180 -21.70 0.38 32.82
N ARG A 181 -20.56 -0.21 33.22
CA ARG A 181 -19.35 0.52 33.65
C ARG A 181 -18.33 0.75 32.54
N LEU A 182 -18.58 0.24 31.33
CA LEU A 182 -17.71 0.43 30.18
C LEU A 182 -17.42 1.92 29.90
N PRO A 183 -18.39 2.87 29.99
CA PRO A 183 -18.11 4.28 29.84
C PRO A 183 -17.11 4.83 30.88
N ASN A 184 -17.16 4.33 32.11
CA ASN A 184 -16.29 4.77 33.20
C ASN A 184 -14.82 4.30 32.97
N LEU A 185 -14.60 3.16 32.30
CA LEU A 185 -13.29 2.70 31.91
C LEU A 185 -12.65 3.62 30.85
N LEU A 186 -13.48 4.24 30.02
CA LEU A 186 -13.05 5.24 29.04
C LEU A 186 -12.83 6.62 29.68
N GLN A 187 -13.63 7.00 30.69
CA GLN A 187 -13.51 8.26 31.42
C GLN A 187 -12.27 8.32 32.34
N GLY A 188 -11.78 7.18 32.81
CA GLY A 188 -10.53 7.10 33.60
C GLY A 188 -9.24 7.41 32.79
N ILE A 189 -9.38 7.64 31.49
CA ILE A 189 -8.25 8.04 30.63
C ILE A 189 -8.11 9.56 30.73
N GLN A 190 -7.16 10.02 31.53
CA GLN A 190 -6.84 11.45 31.61
C GLN A 190 -6.38 11.99 30.24
N PRO A 191 -6.64 13.29 29.93
CA PRO A 191 -6.33 13.87 28.62
C PRO A 191 -4.90 13.59 28.10
N PRO A 192 -3.83 13.68 28.91
CA PRO A 192 -2.48 13.39 28.43
C PRO A 192 -2.29 11.91 28.08
N THR A 193 -2.93 10.98 28.84
CA THR A 193 -2.83 9.53 28.55
C THR A 193 -3.64 9.14 27.31
N LEU A 194 -4.73 9.85 27.00
CA LEU A 194 -5.53 9.62 25.81
C LEU A 194 -4.74 9.96 24.55
N LEU A 195 -4.05 11.10 24.52
CA LEU A 195 -3.23 11.53 23.39
C LEU A 195 -2.08 10.55 23.13
N VAL A 196 -1.38 10.10 24.17
CA VAL A 196 -0.32 9.10 24.10
C VAL A 196 -0.88 7.76 23.59
N THR A 197 -2.04 7.34 24.06
CA THR A 197 -2.70 6.10 23.63
C THR A 197 -3.06 6.15 22.14
N VAL A 198 -3.68 7.24 21.68
CA VAL A 198 -4.03 7.43 20.26
C VAL A 198 -2.79 7.41 19.38
N LEU A 199 -1.70 8.04 19.83
CA LEU A 199 -0.43 8.04 19.12
C LEU A 199 0.14 6.62 18.98
N PHE A 200 0.11 5.83 20.05
CA PHE A 200 0.64 4.46 20.03
C PHE A 200 -0.21 3.50 19.20
N VAL A 201 -1.53 3.61 19.29
CA VAL A 201 -2.44 2.83 18.43
C VAL A 201 -2.27 3.25 16.96
N GLY A 202 -2.14 4.55 16.70
CA GLY A 202 -1.85 5.06 15.36
C GLY A 202 -0.53 4.54 14.80
N LEU A 203 0.52 4.46 15.64
CA LEU A 203 1.80 3.87 15.26
C LEU A 203 1.68 2.38 14.92
N ALA A 204 0.96 1.60 15.74
CA ALA A 204 0.70 0.19 15.49
C ALA A 204 -0.07 -0.02 14.16
N CYS A 205 -1.08 0.80 13.91
CA CYS A 205 -1.82 0.79 12.65
C CYS A 205 -0.95 1.19 11.46
N LEU A 206 -0.04 2.16 11.63
CA LEU A 206 0.90 2.59 10.59
C LEU A 206 1.88 1.47 10.22
N VAL A 207 2.40 0.74 11.21
CA VAL A 207 3.27 -0.42 11.00
C VAL A 207 2.53 -1.49 10.20
N ALA A 208 1.31 -1.83 10.61
CA ALA A 208 0.46 -2.78 9.89
C ALA A 208 0.15 -2.30 8.46
N TRP A 209 -0.17 -1.02 8.28
CA TRP A 209 -0.45 -0.43 6.97
C TRP A 209 0.75 -0.53 6.02
N ARG A 210 1.95 -0.15 6.48
CA ARG A 210 3.17 -0.17 5.66
C ARG A 210 3.54 -1.57 5.19
N ARG A 211 3.21 -2.60 5.95
CA ARG A 211 3.53 -3.99 5.63
C ARG A 211 2.81 -4.50 4.36
N PHE A 212 1.60 -3.99 4.09
CA PHE A 212 0.75 -4.46 2.99
C PHE A 212 0.65 -3.49 1.81
N ARG A 213 1.33 -2.36 1.88
CA ARG A 213 1.49 -1.42 0.77
C ARG A 213 2.63 -1.90 -0.13
#